data_6c99b4899031ffa3803400e13aa385c3
#
_entry.id   6c99b4899031ffa3803400e13aa385c3
#
_cell.length_a   1.000
_cell.length_b   1.000
_cell.length_c   1.000
_cell.angle_alpha   90.00
_cell.angle_beta   90.00
_cell.angle_gamma   90.00
#
_symmetry.space_group_name_H-M   'P 1'
#
loop_
_entity.id
_entity.type
_entity.pdbx_description
1 polymer ?
#
loop_
_entity_poly.entity_id
_entity_poly.type
_entity_poly.pdbx_seq_one_letter_code
_entity_poly.pdbx_strand_id
1 'polypeptide(L)'
;IINFPAVYDMLSRMKAKLDAGRSLLYCCARYVDIYKALEDIARDTKLTPEERQEMKKYTRLADAFTPLAKGMNSEYANQNAYDAISIHGGSGFIMEYKCQRLFRDARIFSIYEGTTQLQVVAAIRYITNGTYLSIIKEMLENEVSEDLKPLKKRVAKLVELYEAAINKVKEANDQAVHDFLARRLYNMTGDIVMSLLILDDATKAPEMFQKSANVYVRMAEEEVLGHSAYIQNFKAEDLESFKA
;
A
#
# COMPACT_ATOMS: atom_id res chain seq x y z
N ILE A 1 1.97 16.18 -26.07
CA ILE A 1 3.07 15.36 -25.47
C ILE A 1 2.57 14.01 -24.94
N ILE A 2 1.27 13.86 -24.67
CA ILE A 2 0.67 12.65 -24.08
C ILE A 2 0.88 11.38 -24.92
N ASN A 3 1.24 11.49 -26.20
CA ASN A 3 1.50 10.37 -27.09
C ASN A 3 2.95 9.87 -27.05
N PHE A 4 3.85 10.56 -26.34
CA PHE A 4 5.22 10.09 -26.18
C PHE A 4 5.28 8.97 -25.13
N PRO A 5 5.97 7.84 -25.43
CA PRO A 5 6.03 6.68 -24.54
C PRO A 5 6.42 7.01 -23.10
N ALA A 6 7.44 7.83 -22.89
CA ALA A 6 7.88 8.24 -21.56
C ALA A 6 6.82 9.06 -20.81
N VAL A 7 6.01 9.86 -21.51
CA VAL A 7 4.97 10.69 -20.90
C VAL A 7 3.75 9.85 -20.55
N TYR A 8 3.28 8.99 -21.46
CA TYR A 8 2.13 8.16 -21.12
C TYR A 8 2.48 7.07 -20.09
N ASP A 9 3.74 6.65 -19.96
CA ASP A 9 4.17 5.81 -18.85
C ASP A 9 4.00 6.53 -17.51
N MET A 10 4.51 7.77 -17.38
CA MET A 10 4.32 8.59 -16.18
C MET A 10 2.83 8.78 -15.85
N LEU A 11 2.01 9.16 -16.82
CA LEU A 11 0.58 9.39 -16.63
C LEU A 11 -0.16 8.11 -16.23
N SER A 12 0.16 6.97 -16.82
CA SER A 12 -0.47 5.70 -16.49
C SER A 12 -0.08 5.22 -15.09
N ARG A 13 1.18 5.41 -14.68
CA ARG A 13 1.65 5.13 -13.31
C ARG A 13 0.97 6.05 -12.28
N MET A 14 0.84 7.34 -12.57
CA MET A 14 0.10 8.28 -11.71
C MET A 14 -1.36 7.86 -11.52
N LYS A 15 -2.03 7.51 -12.63
CA LYS A 15 -3.43 7.03 -12.60
C LYS A 15 -3.56 5.73 -11.82
N ALA A 16 -2.67 4.78 -12.04
CA ALA A 16 -2.68 3.49 -11.36
C ALA A 16 -2.47 3.64 -9.84
N LYS A 17 -1.53 4.50 -9.40
CA LYS A 17 -1.33 4.84 -7.99
C LYS A 17 -2.58 5.49 -7.37
N LEU A 18 -3.24 6.38 -8.11
CA LEU A 18 -4.46 7.04 -7.66
C LEU A 18 -5.62 6.04 -7.48
N ASP A 19 -5.84 5.16 -8.45
CA ASP A 19 -6.92 4.19 -8.39
C ASP A 19 -6.67 3.16 -7.29
N ALA A 20 -5.49 2.54 -7.24
CA ALA A 20 -5.14 1.59 -6.19
C ALA A 20 -5.15 2.22 -4.79
N GLY A 21 -4.71 3.48 -4.67
CA GLY A 21 -4.79 4.25 -3.43
C GLY A 21 -6.22 4.51 -2.97
N ARG A 22 -7.14 4.78 -3.89
CA ARG A 22 -8.58 4.90 -3.60
C ARG A 22 -9.18 3.57 -3.16
N SER A 23 -8.85 2.48 -3.84
CA SER A 23 -9.29 1.13 -3.45
C SER A 23 -8.87 0.82 -2.01
N LEU A 24 -7.62 1.11 -1.64
CA LEU A 24 -7.13 0.95 -0.27
C LEU A 24 -7.87 1.86 0.72
N LEU A 25 -8.09 3.13 0.37
CA LEU A 25 -8.79 4.08 1.22
C LEU A 25 -10.23 3.65 1.51
N TYR A 26 -10.98 3.26 0.48
CA TYR A 26 -12.37 2.83 0.64
C TYR A 26 -12.47 1.48 1.35
N CYS A 27 -11.53 0.57 1.15
CA CYS A 27 -11.45 -0.67 1.91
C CYS A 27 -11.25 -0.38 3.41
N CYS A 28 -10.32 0.51 3.74
CA CYS A 28 -10.06 0.94 5.12
C CYS A 28 -11.30 1.64 5.73
N ALA A 29 -11.91 2.58 5.01
CA ALA A 29 -13.13 3.28 5.44
C ALA A 29 -14.27 2.31 5.76
N ARG A 30 -14.50 1.31 4.89
CA ARG A 30 -15.49 0.27 5.13
C ARG A 30 -15.25 -0.49 6.44
N TYR A 31 -14.00 -0.81 6.77
CA TYR A 31 -13.70 -1.48 8.03
C TYR A 31 -14.01 -0.59 9.24
N VAL A 32 -13.69 0.71 9.12
CA VAL A 32 -14.02 1.71 10.15
C VAL A 32 -15.52 1.85 10.31
N ASP A 33 -16.28 1.98 9.23
CA ASP A 33 -17.73 2.14 9.27
C ASP A 33 -18.41 0.94 9.94
N ILE A 34 -17.99 -0.29 9.64
CA ILE A 34 -18.59 -1.49 10.23
C ILE A 34 -18.34 -1.54 11.73
N TYR A 35 -17.10 -1.36 12.20
CA TYR A 35 -16.88 -1.45 13.65
C TYR A 35 -17.52 -0.29 14.39
N LYS A 36 -17.57 0.91 13.80
CA LYS A 36 -18.26 2.07 14.40
C LYS A 36 -19.75 1.88 14.51
N ALA A 37 -20.40 1.32 13.49
CA ALA A 37 -21.81 0.98 13.54
C ALA A 37 -22.10 -0.02 14.68
N LEU A 38 -21.25 -1.02 14.87
CA LEU A 38 -21.39 -1.98 15.97
C LEU A 38 -21.11 -1.35 17.34
N GLU A 39 -20.15 -0.42 17.44
CA GLU A 39 -19.95 0.38 18.67
C GLU A 39 -21.18 1.21 19.02
N ASP A 40 -21.81 1.85 18.04
CA ASP A 40 -23.01 2.66 18.27
C ASP A 40 -24.20 1.79 18.73
N ILE A 41 -24.42 0.63 18.12
CA ILE A 41 -25.42 -0.35 18.57
C ILE A 41 -25.13 -0.80 20.01
N ALA A 42 -23.86 -1.01 20.34
CA ALA A 42 -23.44 -1.45 21.68
C ALA A 42 -23.74 -0.46 22.82
N ARG A 43 -23.96 0.83 22.47
CA ARG A 43 -24.35 1.85 23.47
C ARG A 43 -25.76 1.66 23.99
N ASP A 44 -26.67 1.20 23.12
CA ASP A 44 -28.10 1.10 23.45
C ASP A 44 -28.56 -0.34 23.72
N THR A 45 -27.85 -1.32 23.15
CA THR A 45 -28.20 -2.74 23.21
C THR A 45 -26.99 -3.64 23.46
N LYS A 46 -27.21 -4.79 24.07
CA LYS A 46 -26.18 -5.79 24.28
C LYS A 46 -25.95 -6.56 22.98
N LEU A 47 -24.73 -6.46 22.40
CA LEU A 47 -24.35 -7.20 21.24
C LEU A 47 -24.41 -8.73 21.44
N THR A 48 -24.81 -9.46 20.41
CA THR A 48 -24.69 -10.91 20.35
C THR A 48 -23.21 -11.36 20.37
N PRO A 49 -22.91 -12.63 20.64
CA PRO A 49 -21.54 -13.16 20.53
C PRO A 49 -20.93 -12.95 19.14
N GLU A 50 -21.74 -13.16 18.09
CA GLU A 50 -21.35 -13.01 16.68
C GLU A 50 -21.00 -11.54 16.36
N GLU A 51 -21.87 -10.59 16.73
CA GLU A 51 -21.63 -9.15 16.55
C GLU A 51 -20.38 -8.67 17.29
N ARG A 52 -20.12 -9.21 18.50
CA ARG A 52 -18.88 -8.89 19.22
C ARG A 52 -17.63 -9.43 18.53
N GLN A 53 -17.70 -10.61 17.92
CA GLN A 53 -16.59 -11.16 17.15
C GLN A 53 -16.36 -10.33 15.89
N GLU A 54 -17.44 -9.94 15.20
CA GLU A 54 -17.39 -9.10 14.03
C GLU A 54 -16.79 -7.73 14.35
N MET A 55 -17.23 -7.07 15.40
CA MET A 55 -16.68 -5.81 15.87
C MET A 55 -15.17 -5.91 16.14
N LYS A 56 -14.72 -6.96 16.85
CA LYS A 56 -13.29 -7.20 17.10
C LYS A 56 -12.50 -7.42 15.79
N LYS A 57 -13.07 -8.19 14.85
CA LYS A 57 -12.47 -8.42 13.53
C LYS A 57 -12.25 -7.09 12.79
N TYR A 58 -13.30 -6.29 12.67
CA TYR A 58 -13.22 -5.04 11.90
C TYR A 58 -12.42 -3.95 12.61
N THR A 59 -12.42 -3.88 13.95
CA THR A 59 -11.49 -3.02 14.69
C THR A 59 -10.03 -3.36 14.36
N ARG A 60 -9.67 -4.66 14.40
CA ARG A 60 -8.31 -5.11 14.07
C ARG A 60 -7.94 -4.82 12.60
N LEU A 61 -8.88 -4.98 11.67
CA LEU A 61 -8.68 -4.66 10.25
C LEU A 61 -8.49 -3.15 10.06
N ALA A 62 -9.30 -2.31 10.69
CA ALA A 62 -9.18 -0.87 10.64
C ALA A 62 -7.84 -0.40 11.21
N ASP A 63 -7.41 -0.93 12.36
CA ASP A 63 -6.12 -0.63 12.99
C ASP A 63 -4.94 -1.01 12.09
N ALA A 64 -5.01 -2.12 11.37
CA ALA A 64 -3.98 -2.54 10.44
C ALA A 64 -3.97 -1.68 9.17
N PHE A 65 -5.14 -1.39 8.59
CA PHE A 65 -5.23 -0.71 7.28
C PHE A 65 -5.06 0.80 7.37
N THR A 66 -5.39 1.45 8.48
CA THR A 66 -5.25 2.90 8.66
C THR A 66 -3.81 3.40 8.43
N PRO A 67 -2.77 2.83 9.09
CA PRO A 67 -1.40 3.25 8.84
C PRO A 67 -0.96 2.95 7.41
N LEU A 68 -1.42 1.86 6.81
CA LEU A 68 -1.12 1.52 5.43
C LEU A 68 -1.74 2.52 4.45
N ALA A 69 -3.04 2.82 4.61
CA ALA A 69 -3.75 3.78 3.78
C ALA A 69 -3.14 5.19 3.88
N LYS A 70 -2.84 5.65 5.10
CA LYS A 70 -2.24 6.97 5.33
C LYS A 70 -0.85 7.07 4.72
N GLY A 71 0.04 6.13 4.98
CA GLY A 71 1.42 6.23 4.53
C GLY A 71 1.56 6.04 3.02
N MET A 72 0.95 5.00 2.42
CA MET A 72 1.04 4.73 0.98
C MET A 72 0.44 5.89 0.16
N ASN A 73 -0.77 6.35 0.50
CA ASN A 73 -1.41 7.45 -0.23
C ASN A 73 -0.66 8.78 -0.09
N SER A 74 -0.08 9.07 1.08
CA SER A 74 0.73 10.27 1.29
C SER A 74 1.99 10.27 0.41
N GLU A 75 2.68 9.15 0.31
CA GLU A 75 3.87 9.02 -0.56
C GLU A 75 3.48 9.10 -2.04
N TYR A 76 2.40 8.44 -2.45
CA TYR A 76 1.92 8.51 -3.82
C TYR A 76 1.45 9.91 -4.22
N ALA A 77 0.84 10.67 -3.30
CA ALA A 77 0.50 12.08 -3.55
C ALA A 77 1.75 12.92 -3.85
N ASN A 78 2.84 12.74 -3.08
CA ASN A 78 4.12 13.40 -3.31
C ASN A 78 4.73 13.02 -4.66
N GLN A 79 4.78 11.71 -4.99
CA GLN A 79 5.32 11.23 -6.26
C GLN A 79 4.52 11.74 -7.47
N ASN A 80 3.18 11.65 -7.39
CA ASN A 80 2.32 12.14 -8.46
C ASN A 80 2.45 13.65 -8.67
N ALA A 81 2.59 14.44 -7.59
CA ALA A 81 2.80 15.88 -7.70
C ALA A 81 4.17 16.23 -8.29
N TYR A 82 5.22 15.46 -7.97
CA TYR A 82 6.55 15.56 -8.57
C TYR A 82 6.50 15.26 -10.08
N ASP A 83 5.88 14.15 -10.47
CA ASP A 83 5.75 13.73 -11.87
C ASP A 83 4.92 14.75 -12.67
N ALA A 84 3.89 15.35 -12.06
CA ALA A 84 3.09 16.41 -12.69
C ALA A 84 3.94 17.62 -13.08
N ILE A 85 4.87 18.07 -12.24
CA ILE A 85 5.81 19.14 -12.59
C ILE A 85 6.68 18.71 -13.79
N SER A 86 7.21 17.50 -13.76
CA SER A 86 8.06 16.96 -14.84
C SER A 86 7.33 16.91 -16.18
N ILE A 87 6.07 16.47 -16.21
CA ILE A 87 5.22 16.43 -17.41
C ILE A 87 4.95 17.84 -17.97
N HIS A 88 4.75 18.84 -17.10
CA HIS A 88 4.52 20.21 -17.51
C HIS A 88 5.81 20.96 -17.86
N GLY A 89 6.98 20.40 -17.56
CA GLY A 89 8.27 21.04 -17.79
C GLY A 89 8.42 22.37 -17.04
N GLY A 90 9.05 23.37 -17.66
CA GLY A 90 9.24 24.70 -17.06
C GLY A 90 7.94 25.36 -16.57
N SER A 91 6.83 25.16 -17.28
CA SER A 91 5.52 25.65 -16.89
C SER A 91 5.02 25.02 -15.58
N GLY A 92 5.41 23.79 -15.28
CA GLY A 92 5.05 23.13 -14.02
C GLY A 92 5.75 23.73 -12.79
N PHE A 93 6.89 24.38 -13.00
CA PHE A 93 7.71 24.96 -11.93
C PHE A 93 7.33 26.39 -11.55
N ILE A 94 6.86 27.20 -12.51
CA ILE A 94 6.58 28.62 -12.28
C ILE A 94 5.25 28.83 -11.55
N MET A 95 5.12 29.95 -10.81
CA MET A 95 4.02 30.21 -9.87
C MET A 95 2.66 30.43 -10.55
N GLU A 96 2.65 30.80 -11.82
CA GLU A 96 1.44 31.02 -12.64
C GLU A 96 0.63 29.73 -12.86
N TYR A 97 1.27 28.55 -12.70
CA TYR A 97 0.61 27.24 -12.83
C TYR A 97 0.49 26.52 -11.49
N LYS A 98 -0.52 25.65 -11.37
CA LYS A 98 -0.89 25.02 -10.09
C LYS A 98 0.08 23.91 -9.64
N CYS A 99 0.86 23.29 -10.55
CA CYS A 99 1.63 22.08 -10.25
C CYS A 99 2.63 22.30 -9.12
N GLN A 100 3.38 23.41 -9.11
CA GLN A 100 4.34 23.70 -8.04
C GLN A 100 3.67 23.83 -6.67
N ARG A 101 2.47 24.40 -6.60
CA ARG A 101 1.70 24.52 -5.35
C ARG A 101 1.22 23.15 -4.88
N LEU A 102 0.69 22.33 -5.79
CA LEU A 102 0.25 20.97 -5.47
C LEU A 102 1.41 20.12 -4.93
N PHE A 103 2.60 20.25 -5.52
CA PHE A 103 3.80 19.56 -5.03
C PHE A 103 4.18 20.01 -3.61
N ARG A 104 4.21 21.31 -3.36
CA ARG A 104 4.48 21.85 -2.03
C ARG A 104 3.43 21.39 -1.01
N ASP A 105 2.15 21.49 -1.37
CA ASP A 105 1.05 21.13 -0.49
C ASP A 105 1.00 19.62 -0.21
N ALA A 106 1.33 18.77 -1.20
CA ALA A 106 1.40 17.31 -1.03
C ALA A 106 2.44 16.89 0.01
N ARG A 107 3.52 17.67 0.19
CA ARG A 107 4.61 17.31 1.11
C ARG A 107 4.15 17.20 2.57
N ILE A 108 3.15 17.99 3.00
CA ILE A 108 2.65 17.94 4.37
C ILE A 108 1.99 16.59 4.69
N PHE A 109 1.38 15.92 3.71
CA PHE A 109 0.65 14.67 3.94
C PHE A 109 1.51 13.54 4.50
N SER A 110 2.81 13.51 4.20
CA SER A 110 3.74 12.53 4.76
C SER A 110 4.37 12.94 6.09
N ILE A 111 3.97 14.09 6.66
CA ILE A 111 4.55 14.66 7.89
C ILE A 111 3.52 14.77 9.01
N TYR A 112 2.33 15.38 8.76
CA TYR A 112 1.34 15.65 9.80
C TYR A 112 0.58 14.38 10.23
N GLU A 113 -0.04 14.41 11.42
CA GLU A 113 -0.80 13.28 12.01
C GLU A 113 -0.03 11.95 12.01
N GLY A 114 1.24 12.04 12.33
CA GLY A 114 2.19 10.94 12.27
C GLY A 114 2.87 10.84 10.90
N THR A 115 4.19 10.96 10.92
CA THR A 115 5.02 10.82 9.70
C THR A 115 4.83 9.46 9.05
N THR A 116 5.22 9.32 7.78
CA THR A 116 5.23 8.01 7.14
C THR A 116 6.03 6.98 7.94
N GLN A 117 7.13 7.38 8.59
CA GLN A 117 7.88 6.47 9.45
C GLN A 117 7.07 6.01 10.67
N LEU A 118 6.24 6.86 11.27
CA LEU A 118 5.33 6.44 12.36
C LEU A 118 4.26 5.47 11.87
N GLN A 119 3.80 5.61 10.62
CA GLN A 119 2.89 4.63 10.01
C GLN A 119 3.58 3.27 9.83
N VAL A 120 4.86 3.26 9.44
CA VAL A 120 5.67 2.03 9.37
C VAL A 120 5.77 1.37 10.75
N VAL A 121 6.09 2.13 11.79
CA VAL A 121 6.17 1.65 13.18
C VAL A 121 4.82 1.09 13.66
N ALA A 122 3.71 1.72 13.30
CA ALA A 122 2.38 1.22 13.64
C ALA A 122 2.03 -0.08 12.91
N ALA A 123 2.44 -0.22 11.64
CA ALA A 123 2.10 -1.36 10.80
C ALA A 123 2.99 -2.59 11.05
N ILE A 124 4.27 -2.41 11.42
CA ILE A 124 5.26 -3.50 11.44
C ILE A 124 4.85 -4.66 12.35
N ARG A 125 4.17 -4.40 13.46
CA ARG A 125 3.65 -5.43 14.36
C ARG A 125 2.62 -6.35 13.68
N TYR A 126 1.79 -5.80 12.78
CA TYR A 126 0.79 -6.56 12.02
C TYR A 126 1.43 -7.33 10.85
N ILE A 127 2.60 -6.88 10.38
CA ILE A 127 3.40 -7.59 9.39
C ILE A 127 4.05 -8.81 10.04
N THR A 128 4.79 -8.60 11.11
CA THR A 128 5.59 -9.65 11.74
C THR A 128 4.78 -10.68 12.53
N ASN A 129 3.60 -10.31 13.04
CA ASN A 129 2.68 -11.25 13.70
C ASN A 129 1.79 -12.04 12.71
N GLY A 130 1.94 -11.82 11.40
CA GLY A 130 1.24 -12.54 10.34
C GLY A 130 -0.17 -12.02 10.02
N THR A 131 -0.64 -10.93 10.65
CA THR A 131 -1.99 -10.40 10.40
C THR A 131 -2.18 -10.04 8.93
N TYR A 132 -1.28 -9.24 8.34
CA TYR A 132 -1.40 -8.88 6.91
C TYR A 132 -1.25 -10.11 6.01
N LEU A 133 -0.33 -11.02 6.31
CA LEU A 133 -0.15 -12.22 5.50
C LEU A 133 -1.42 -13.08 5.46
N SER A 134 -2.12 -13.22 6.60
CA SER A 134 -3.41 -13.91 6.65
C SER A 134 -4.47 -13.23 5.79
N ILE A 135 -4.58 -11.90 5.89
CA ILE A 135 -5.53 -11.11 5.10
C ILE A 135 -5.20 -11.21 3.59
N ILE A 136 -3.93 -11.09 3.23
CA ILE A 136 -3.46 -11.21 1.84
C ILE A 136 -3.78 -12.59 1.27
N LYS A 137 -3.57 -13.67 2.03
CA LYS A 137 -3.93 -15.03 1.62
C LYS A 137 -5.45 -15.19 1.44
N GLU A 138 -6.27 -14.61 2.33
CA GLU A 138 -7.73 -14.57 2.18
C GLU A 138 -8.15 -13.81 0.91
N MET A 139 -7.54 -12.64 0.65
CA MET A 139 -7.82 -11.86 -0.57
C MET A 139 -7.39 -12.58 -1.86
N LEU A 140 -6.36 -13.40 -1.81
CA LEU A 140 -5.93 -14.23 -2.95
C LEU A 140 -6.96 -15.29 -3.34
N GLU A 141 -7.85 -15.71 -2.46
CA GLU A 141 -8.92 -16.67 -2.78
C GLU A 141 -10.04 -16.03 -3.61
N ASN A 142 -10.17 -14.68 -3.60
CA ASN A 142 -11.19 -13.99 -4.38
C ASN A 142 -11.03 -14.31 -5.86
N GLU A 143 -12.13 -14.65 -6.53
CA GLU A 143 -12.14 -14.88 -7.97
C GLU A 143 -11.89 -13.57 -8.73
N VAL A 144 -11.18 -13.66 -9.85
CA VAL A 144 -10.98 -12.57 -10.80
C VAL A 144 -11.43 -13.01 -12.18
N SER A 145 -11.75 -12.04 -13.05
CA SER A 145 -12.09 -12.32 -14.46
C SER A 145 -10.93 -13.03 -15.19
N GLU A 146 -11.25 -13.81 -16.22
CA GLU A 146 -10.28 -14.67 -16.94
C GLU A 146 -9.05 -13.91 -17.44
N ASP A 147 -9.24 -12.71 -17.95
CA ASP A 147 -8.20 -11.83 -18.47
C ASP A 147 -7.27 -11.26 -17.39
N LEU A 148 -7.71 -11.25 -16.13
CA LEU A 148 -6.91 -10.82 -14.97
C LEU A 148 -6.18 -11.98 -14.25
N LYS A 149 -6.48 -13.22 -14.55
CA LYS A 149 -5.82 -14.41 -13.96
C LYS A 149 -4.29 -14.37 -14.11
N PRO A 150 -3.71 -13.95 -15.25
CA PRO A 150 -2.24 -13.83 -15.36
C PRO A 150 -1.65 -12.80 -14.40
N LEU A 151 -2.34 -11.69 -14.14
CA LEU A 151 -1.91 -10.68 -13.16
C LEU A 151 -2.03 -11.22 -11.72
N LYS A 152 -3.13 -11.87 -11.39
CA LYS A 152 -3.30 -12.52 -10.08
C LYS A 152 -2.19 -13.53 -9.80
N LYS A 153 -1.78 -14.32 -10.80
CA LYS A 153 -0.66 -15.26 -10.69
C LYS A 153 0.68 -14.55 -10.41
N ARG A 154 0.90 -13.35 -10.96
CA ARG A 154 2.06 -12.53 -10.60
C ARG A 154 2.00 -12.11 -9.13
N VAL A 155 0.86 -11.58 -8.69
CA VAL A 155 0.68 -11.17 -7.28
C VAL A 155 0.90 -12.35 -6.32
N ALA A 156 0.42 -13.55 -6.64
CA ALA A 156 0.65 -14.75 -5.83
C ALA A 156 2.15 -15.02 -5.61
N LYS A 157 2.99 -14.86 -6.65
CA LYS A 157 4.45 -14.98 -6.51
C LYS A 157 5.05 -13.89 -5.62
N LEU A 158 4.50 -12.66 -5.67
CA LEU A 158 4.94 -11.58 -4.78
C LEU A 158 4.63 -11.89 -3.32
N VAL A 159 3.51 -12.59 -3.05
CA VAL A 159 3.16 -13.03 -1.69
C VAL A 159 4.16 -14.06 -1.16
N GLU A 160 4.64 -14.99 -2.00
CA GLU A 160 5.70 -15.94 -1.61
C GLU A 160 7.00 -15.20 -1.23
N LEU A 161 7.41 -14.21 -2.02
CA LEU A 161 8.58 -13.38 -1.74
C LEU A 161 8.41 -12.56 -0.45
N TYR A 162 7.21 -12.03 -0.23
CA TYR A 162 6.88 -11.29 0.98
C TYR A 162 6.94 -12.16 2.24
N GLU A 163 6.38 -13.36 2.18
CA GLU A 163 6.45 -14.32 3.29
C GLU A 163 7.91 -14.70 3.60
N ALA A 164 8.73 -14.95 2.58
CA ALA A 164 10.16 -15.21 2.74
C ALA A 164 10.90 -14.01 3.35
N ALA A 165 10.56 -12.77 2.94
CA ALA A 165 11.15 -11.56 3.49
C ALA A 165 10.79 -11.35 4.97
N ILE A 166 9.54 -11.60 5.37
CA ILE A 166 9.11 -11.55 6.78
C ILE A 166 9.91 -12.55 7.60
N ASN A 167 10.03 -13.80 7.13
CA ASN A 167 10.75 -14.85 7.84
C ASN A 167 12.23 -14.48 8.02
N LYS A 168 12.88 -13.98 6.97
CA LYS A 168 14.27 -13.50 7.01
C LYS A 168 14.49 -12.42 8.07
N VAL A 169 13.59 -11.44 8.16
CA VAL A 169 13.69 -10.36 9.18
C VAL A 169 13.47 -10.91 10.58
N LYS A 170 12.54 -11.84 10.77
CA LYS A 170 12.29 -12.48 12.08
C LYS A 170 13.46 -13.36 12.53
N GLU A 171 14.08 -14.09 11.62
CA GLU A 171 15.23 -14.99 11.90
C GLU A 171 16.49 -14.21 12.31
N ALA A 172 16.64 -12.96 11.88
CA ALA A 172 17.77 -12.13 12.27
C ALA A 172 17.83 -11.91 13.79
N ASN A 173 16.68 -11.98 14.49
CA ASN A 173 16.56 -11.79 15.95
C ASN A 173 17.31 -10.57 16.48
N ASP A 174 17.33 -9.51 15.70
CA ASP A 174 18.04 -8.24 15.97
C ASP A 174 17.06 -7.09 15.73
N GLN A 175 16.79 -6.32 16.80
CA GLN A 175 15.84 -5.21 16.75
C GLN A 175 16.28 -4.10 15.79
N ALA A 176 17.58 -3.81 15.69
CA ALA A 176 18.09 -2.77 14.79
C ALA A 176 17.91 -3.20 13.31
N VAL A 177 18.15 -4.45 12.99
CA VAL A 177 17.86 -5.03 11.64
C VAL A 177 16.37 -4.97 11.35
N HIS A 178 15.54 -5.37 12.31
CA HIS A 178 14.09 -5.33 12.20
C HIS A 178 13.60 -3.91 11.87
N ASP A 179 14.03 -2.92 12.64
CA ASP A 179 13.60 -1.53 12.48
C ASP A 179 14.13 -0.92 11.18
N PHE A 180 15.35 -1.27 10.78
CA PHE A 180 15.95 -0.81 9.54
C PHE A 180 15.23 -1.36 8.29
N LEU A 181 14.82 -2.62 8.33
CA LEU A 181 14.12 -3.27 7.21
C LEU A 181 12.60 -3.06 7.22
N ALA A 182 12.04 -2.51 8.31
CA ALA A 182 10.59 -2.33 8.49
C ALA A 182 9.93 -1.56 7.33
N ARG A 183 10.56 -0.49 6.83
CA ARG A 183 10.04 0.32 5.73
C ARG A 183 9.90 -0.50 4.45
N ARG A 184 10.82 -1.41 4.18
CA ARG A 184 10.78 -2.28 2.99
C ARG A 184 9.64 -3.28 3.08
N LEU A 185 9.49 -3.93 4.23
CA LEU A 185 8.34 -4.82 4.48
C LEU A 185 7.00 -4.09 4.39
N TYR A 186 6.95 -2.86 4.92
CA TYR A 186 5.77 -2.01 4.83
C TYR A 186 5.39 -1.69 3.37
N ASN A 187 6.35 -1.29 2.53
CA ASN A 187 6.11 -1.03 1.11
C ASN A 187 5.62 -2.29 0.40
N MET A 188 6.29 -3.45 0.59
CA MET A 188 5.84 -4.73 0.03
C MET A 188 4.40 -5.05 0.44
N THR A 189 4.04 -4.81 1.71
CA THR A 189 2.66 -5.02 2.20
C THR A 189 1.67 -4.14 1.43
N GLY A 190 1.97 -2.85 1.30
CA GLY A 190 1.13 -1.89 0.60
C GLY A 190 0.93 -2.26 -0.86
N ASP A 191 2.02 -2.55 -1.55
CA ASP A 191 2.01 -2.89 -2.98
C ASP A 191 1.21 -4.17 -3.27
N ILE A 192 1.34 -5.20 -2.43
CA ILE A 192 0.59 -6.46 -2.59
C ILE A 192 -0.90 -6.25 -2.27
N VAL A 193 -1.23 -5.60 -1.15
CA VAL A 193 -2.63 -5.34 -0.77
C VAL A 193 -3.33 -4.50 -1.84
N MET A 194 -2.71 -3.43 -2.31
CA MET A 194 -3.28 -2.55 -3.32
C MET A 194 -3.40 -3.26 -4.68
N SER A 195 -2.47 -4.17 -5.02
CA SER A 195 -2.58 -5.02 -6.21
C SER A 195 -3.80 -5.93 -6.16
N LEU A 196 -4.09 -6.54 -5.01
CA LEU A 196 -5.27 -7.40 -4.84
C LEU A 196 -6.57 -6.60 -4.88
N LEU A 197 -6.60 -5.43 -4.25
CA LEU A 197 -7.76 -4.54 -4.26
C LEU A 197 -8.09 -4.02 -5.66
N ILE A 198 -7.10 -3.55 -6.42
CA ILE A 198 -7.35 -3.05 -7.78
C ILE A 198 -7.72 -4.18 -8.76
N LEU A 199 -7.28 -5.43 -8.52
CA LEU A 199 -7.74 -6.59 -9.28
C LEU A 199 -9.21 -6.92 -9.00
N ASP A 200 -9.66 -6.78 -7.74
CA ASP A 200 -11.07 -6.92 -7.37
C ASP A 200 -11.94 -5.84 -8.03
N ASP A 201 -11.50 -4.58 -7.99
CA ASP A 201 -12.18 -3.47 -8.66
C ASP A 201 -12.22 -3.65 -10.18
N ALA A 202 -11.13 -4.09 -10.80
CA ALA A 202 -11.07 -4.36 -12.24
C ALA A 202 -11.94 -5.55 -12.67
N THR A 203 -12.18 -6.50 -11.77
CA THR A 203 -13.13 -7.61 -12.00
C THR A 203 -14.57 -7.10 -12.01
N LYS A 204 -14.91 -6.15 -11.15
CA LYS A 204 -16.26 -5.59 -11.00
C LYS A 204 -16.58 -4.49 -12.03
N ALA A 205 -15.57 -3.69 -12.41
CA ALA A 205 -15.69 -2.56 -13.32
C ALA A 205 -14.48 -2.46 -14.27
N PRO A 206 -14.34 -3.42 -15.22
CA PRO A 206 -13.16 -3.53 -16.07
C PRO A 206 -12.93 -2.29 -16.93
N GLU A 207 -13.98 -1.63 -17.41
CA GLU A 207 -13.91 -0.41 -18.20
C GLU A 207 -13.21 0.75 -17.47
N MET A 208 -13.29 0.76 -16.15
CA MET A 208 -12.68 1.80 -15.29
C MET A 208 -11.27 1.43 -14.82
N PHE A 209 -11.06 0.17 -14.42
CA PHE A 209 -9.90 -0.21 -13.61
C PHE A 209 -8.93 -1.19 -14.27
N GLN A 210 -9.30 -1.88 -15.36
CA GLN A 210 -8.44 -2.90 -15.99
C GLN A 210 -7.07 -2.36 -16.41
N LYS A 211 -7.02 -1.15 -17.00
CA LYS A 211 -5.74 -0.52 -17.38
C LYS A 211 -4.90 -0.20 -16.15
N SER A 212 -5.52 0.35 -15.11
CA SER A 212 -4.83 0.68 -13.86
C SER A 212 -4.33 -0.58 -13.14
N ALA A 213 -5.10 -1.68 -13.13
CA ALA A 213 -4.67 -2.96 -12.57
C ALA A 213 -3.45 -3.52 -13.30
N ASN A 214 -3.45 -3.48 -14.64
CA ASN A 214 -2.30 -3.93 -15.44
C ASN A 214 -1.02 -3.13 -15.15
N VAL A 215 -1.14 -1.81 -15.02
CA VAL A 215 0.01 -0.93 -14.71
C VAL A 215 0.45 -1.13 -13.27
N TYR A 216 -0.50 -1.10 -12.31
CA TYR A 216 -0.18 -1.16 -10.89
C TYR A 216 0.50 -2.48 -10.48
N VAL A 217 -0.02 -3.63 -10.93
CA VAL A 217 0.59 -4.94 -10.63
C VAL A 217 2.03 -5.04 -11.15
N ARG A 218 2.33 -4.45 -12.31
CA ARG A 218 3.71 -4.42 -12.85
C ARG A 218 4.63 -3.52 -12.04
N MET A 219 4.13 -2.36 -11.59
CA MET A 219 4.88 -1.47 -10.68
C MET A 219 5.16 -2.16 -9.35
N ALA A 220 4.15 -2.79 -8.77
CA ALA A 220 4.27 -3.53 -7.51
C ALA A 220 5.29 -4.69 -7.65
N GLU A 221 5.33 -5.35 -8.80
CA GLU A 221 6.31 -6.41 -9.09
C GLU A 221 7.75 -5.86 -9.05
N GLU A 222 8.01 -4.70 -9.69
CA GLU A 222 9.32 -4.03 -9.65
C GLU A 222 9.75 -3.71 -8.21
N GLU A 223 8.88 -3.09 -7.42
CA GLU A 223 9.16 -2.68 -6.05
C GLU A 223 9.35 -3.87 -5.11
N VAL A 224 8.45 -4.85 -5.15
CA VAL A 224 8.50 -6.03 -4.27
C VAL A 224 9.72 -6.89 -4.56
N LEU A 225 10.08 -7.08 -5.85
CA LEU A 225 11.31 -7.80 -6.24
C LEU A 225 12.55 -7.10 -5.69
N GLY A 226 12.66 -5.77 -5.86
CA GLY A 226 13.78 -4.98 -5.35
C GLY A 226 13.90 -5.04 -3.83
N HIS A 227 12.79 -4.87 -3.11
CA HIS A 227 12.76 -4.95 -1.65
C HIS A 227 13.08 -6.36 -1.14
N SER A 228 12.54 -7.40 -1.78
CA SER A 228 12.82 -8.79 -1.43
C SER A 228 14.30 -9.11 -1.61
N ALA A 229 14.88 -8.77 -2.77
CA ALA A 229 16.30 -8.98 -3.03
C ALA A 229 17.19 -8.26 -2.01
N TYR A 230 16.84 -7.02 -1.65
CA TYR A 230 17.58 -6.27 -0.64
C TYR A 230 17.52 -6.97 0.73
N ILE A 231 16.32 -7.36 1.19
CA ILE A 231 16.13 -8.02 2.49
C ILE A 231 16.87 -9.36 2.55
N GLN A 232 16.79 -10.17 1.49
CA GLN A 232 17.43 -11.48 1.45
C GLN A 232 18.97 -11.42 1.52
N ASN A 233 19.57 -10.36 0.95
CA ASN A 233 21.02 -10.18 0.93
C ASN A 233 21.54 -9.36 2.11
N PHE A 234 20.66 -8.73 2.91
CA PHE A 234 21.06 -7.87 4.03
C PHE A 234 21.59 -8.67 5.21
N LYS A 235 22.69 -8.20 5.80
CA LYS A 235 23.31 -8.76 6.99
C LYS A 235 23.36 -7.72 8.12
N ALA A 236 23.35 -8.16 9.37
CA ALA A 236 23.40 -7.25 10.52
C ALA A 236 24.62 -6.34 10.51
N GLU A 237 25.77 -6.83 10.05
CA GLU A 237 27.02 -6.06 9.90
C GLU A 237 26.92 -4.90 8.92
N ASP A 238 26.00 -4.98 7.92
CA ASP A 238 25.78 -3.91 6.94
C ASP A 238 25.25 -2.63 7.61
N LEU A 239 24.61 -2.73 8.78
CA LEU A 239 24.11 -1.57 9.54
C LEU A 239 25.20 -0.55 9.86
N GLU A 240 26.45 -0.99 10.06
CA GLU A 240 27.56 -0.09 10.39
C GLU A 240 27.83 0.94 9.27
N SER A 241 27.55 0.56 8.01
CA SER A 241 27.71 1.45 6.86
C SER A 241 26.67 2.58 6.81
N PHE A 242 25.61 2.50 7.62
CA PHE A 242 24.52 3.49 7.66
C PHE A 242 24.55 4.37 8.92
N LYS A 243 25.44 4.05 9.89
CA LYS A 243 25.64 4.89 11.08
C LYS A 243 26.55 6.07 10.73
N ALA A 244 26.09 7.29 11.10
CA ALA A 244 26.85 8.52 10.90
C ALA A 244 27.94 8.69 11.98
#